data_b0baeb7d0165c18a3fa669d2eb6c6a83
#
_entry.id   b0baeb7d0165c18a3fa669d2eb6c6a83
#
_cell.length_a   1.000
_cell.length_b   1.000
_cell.length_c   1.000
_cell.angle_alpha   90.00
_cell.angle_beta   90.00
_cell.angle_gamma   90.00
#
_symmetry.space_group_name_H-M   'P 1'
#
loop_
_entity.id
_entity.type
_entity.pdbx_description
1 polymer ?
#
loop_
_entity_poly.entity_id
_entity_poly.type
_entity_poly.pdbx_seq_one_letter_code
_entity_poly.pdbx_strand_id
1 'polypeptide(L)'
;EDYWEIPAEFLKKSGDCEDYSIIKYFTLKELGIPPETMRIVVVRDTIRNMAHAVLVVYMNNDAYVLDSLSNAVLSHTRFSHYSPQYSVNEFGRWAHLKGRKLK
;
A
#
# COMPACT_ATOMS: atom_id res chain seq x y z
N GLU A 1 9.05 17.05 -5.74
CA GLU A 1 8.30 16.85 -4.50
C GLU A 1 8.42 15.43 -4.01
N ASP A 2 8.50 15.26 -2.70
CA ASP A 2 8.72 13.96 -2.08
C ASP A 2 7.39 13.34 -1.68
N TYR A 3 6.88 12.43 -2.51
CA TYR A 3 5.64 11.74 -2.23
C TYR A 3 5.81 10.60 -1.22
N TRP A 4 7.06 10.29 -0.85
CA TRP A 4 7.34 9.21 0.10
C TRP A 4 7.18 9.63 1.54
N GLU A 5 6.88 10.89 1.76
CA GLU A 5 6.68 11.42 3.11
C GLU A 5 5.41 10.84 3.72
N ILE A 6 5.57 10.14 4.82
CA ILE A 6 4.47 9.49 5.51
C ILE A 6 4.33 10.15 6.89
N PRO A 7 3.12 10.45 7.33
CA PRO A 7 2.93 11.08 8.65
C PRO A 7 3.63 10.31 9.76
N ALA A 8 4.27 11.04 10.67
CA ALA A 8 5.10 10.45 11.71
C ALA A 8 4.34 9.43 12.57
N GLU A 9 3.07 9.64 12.76
CA GLU A 9 2.26 8.73 13.55
C GLU A 9 2.19 7.34 12.94
N PHE A 10 2.27 7.23 11.62
CA PHE A 10 2.28 5.95 10.93
C PHE A 10 3.67 5.32 10.98
N LEU A 11 4.71 6.14 10.89
CA LEU A 11 6.09 5.65 10.92
C LEU A 11 6.38 4.89 12.21
N LYS A 12 5.89 5.40 13.33
CA LYS A 12 6.14 4.78 14.62
C LYS A 12 5.53 3.40 14.74
N LYS A 13 4.45 3.14 14.02
CA LYS A 13 3.69 1.90 14.17
C LYS A 13 3.89 0.93 13.03
N SER A 14 4.44 1.39 11.91
CA SER A 14 4.51 0.57 10.72
C SER A 14 5.83 0.69 9.99
N GLY A 15 6.92 1.07 10.69
CA GLY A 15 8.21 1.31 10.06
C GLY A 15 8.71 0.15 9.23
N ASP A 16 8.65 -1.08 9.77
CA ASP A 16 9.16 -2.25 9.05
C ASP A 16 8.32 -2.57 7.82
N CYS A 17 7.01 -2.46 7.90
CA CYS A 17 6.15 -2.75 6.77
C CYS A 17 6.27 -1.67 5.70
N GLU A 18 6.53 -0.43 6.11
CA GLU A 18 6.80 0.64 5.17
C GLU A 18 8.09 0.37 4.41
N ASP A 19 9.16 0.02 5.12
CA ASP A 19 10.44 -0.30 4.48
C ASP A 19 10.29 -1.45 3.50
N TYR A 20 9.58 -2.50 3.90
CA TYR A 20 9.32 -3.64 3.05
C TYR A 20 8.60 -3.20 1.77
N SER A 21 7.57 -2.38 1.92
CA SER A 21 6.77 -1.95 0.78
C SER A 21 7.58 -1.08 -0.19
N ILE A 22 8.41 -0.20 0.35
CA ILE A 22 9.26 0.67 -0.48
C ILE A 22 10.28 -0.17 -1.24
N ILE A 23 10.94 -1.11 -0.57
CA ILE A 23 11.93 -1.96 -1.21
C ILE A 23 11.28 -2.80 -2.30
N LYS A 24 10.11 -3.37 -2.04
CA LYS A 24 9.39 -4.15 -3.04
C LYS A 24 9.00 -3.30 -4.24
N TYR A 25 8.56 -2.07 -3.99
CA TYR A 25 8.21 -1.16 -5.08
C TYR A 25 9.38 -0.99 -6.04
N PHE A 26 10.55 -0.63 -5.51
CA PHE A 26 11.70 -0.37 -6.36
C PHE A 26 12.27 -1.65 -6.99
N THR A 27 12.20 -2.77 -6.27
CA THR A 27 12.63 -4.05 -6.81
C THR A 27 11.77 -4.44 -8.02
N LEU A 28 10.46 -4.35 -7.87
CA LEU A 28 9.56 -4.71 -8.97
C LEU A 28 9.67 -3.74 -10.13
N LYS A 29 9.90 -2.46 -9.84
CA LYS A 29 10.15 -1.48 -10.88
C LYS A 29 11.38 -1.86 -11.70
N GLU A 30 12.46 -2.26 -11.05
CA GLU A 30 13.65 -2.70 -11.74
C GLU A 30 13.43 -3.96 -12.57
N LEU A 31 12.54 -4.81 -12.12
CA LEU A 31 12.21 -6.04 -12.83
C LEU A 31 11.24 -5.83 -14.00
N GLY A 32 10.80 -4.59 -14.22
CA GLY A 32 10.00 -4.26 -15.37
C GLY A 32 8.52 -3.98 -15.10
N ILE A 33 8.10 -4.02 -13.86
CA ILE A 33 6.71 -3.64 -13.53
C ILE A 33 6.59 -2.12 -13.64
N PRO A 34 5.65 -1.61 -14.44
CA PRO A 34 5.52 -0.15 -14.58
C PRO A 34 5.18 0.48 -13.23
N PRO A 35 5.96 1.47 -12.78
CA PRO A 35 5.70 2.08 -11.47
C PRO A 35 4.35 2.78 -11.36
N GLU A 36 3.77 3.19 -12.49
CA GLU A 36 2.43 3.79 -12.48
C GLU A 36 1.37 2.81 -12.03
N THR A 37 1.65 1.51 -12.11
CA THR A 37 0.69 0.47 -11.71
C THR A 37 0.87 0.05 -10.26
N MET A 38 1.74 0.71 -9.52
CA MET A 38 2.03 0.34 -8.14
C MET A 38 1.81 1.50 -7.20
N ARG A 39 1.33 1.19 -6.00
CA ARG A 39 1.19 2.18 -4.94
C ARG A 39 1.52 1.54 -3.61
N ILE A 40 2.13 2.32 -2.73
CA ILE A 40 2.22 1.95 -1.33
C ILE A 40 0.96 2.47 -0.68
N VAL A 41 0.21 1.60 -0.03
CA VAL A 41 -1.08 1.94 0.56
C VAL A 41 -0.96 1.81 2.07
N VAL A 42 -1.25 2.92 2.74
CA VAL A 42 -1.34 2.93 4.20
C VAL A 42 -2.77 2.57 4.56
N VAL A 43 -2.91 1.52 5.33
CA VAL A 43 -4.21 0.99 5.71
C VAL A 43 -4.34 1.00 7.22
N ARG A 44 -5.58 0.95 7.69
CA ARG A 44 -5.88 0.61 9.06
C ARG A 44 -6.31 -0.84 9.09
N ASP A 45 -5.58 -1.65 9.84
CA ASP A 45 -5.96 -3.04 10.08
C ASP A 45 -7.03 -3.03 11.16
N THR A 46 -8.26 -3.32 10.78
CA THR A 46 -9.39 -3.21 11.70
C THR A 46 -9.45 -4.35 12.70
N ILE A 47 -8.79 -5.47 12.41
CA ILE A 47 -8.72 -6.58 13.34
C ILE A 47 -7.70 -6.29 14.44
N ARG A 48 -6.50 -5.85 14.05
CA ARG A 48 -5.45 -5.52 15.00
C ARG A 48 -5.55 -4.11 15.56
N ASN A 49 -6.39 -3.29 14.93
CA ASN A 49 -6.61 -1.91 15.31
C ASN A 49 -5.32 -1.10 15.27
N MET A 50 -4.61 -1.18 14.16
CA MET A 50 -3.33 -0.48 14.02
C MET A 50 -3.08 -0.12 12.57
N ALA A 51 -2.20 0.85 12.37
CA ALA A 51 -1.78 1.27 11.04
C ALA A 51 -0.82 0.25 10.46
N HIS A 52 -0.86 0.08 9.13
CA HIS A 52 -0.03 -0.87 8.41
C HIS A 52 0.18 -0.34 7.00
N ALA A 53 1.25 -0.76 6.36
CA ALA A 53 1.53 -0.37 4.98
C ALA A 53 1.75 -1.60 4.12
N VAL A 54 1.19 -1.59 2.92
CA VAL A 54 1.33 -2.68 1.97
C VAL A 54 1.63 -2.11 0.60
N LEU A 55 2.21 -2.94 -0.26
CA LEU A 55 2.38 -2.58 -1.67
C LEU A 55 1.21 -3.17 -2.45
N VAL A 56 0.63 -2.36 -3.32
CA VAL A 56 -0.46 -2.79 -4.18
C VAL A 56 -0.02 -2.64 -5.63
N VAL A 57 -0.20 -3.71 -6.40
CA VAL A 57 0.11 -3.74 -7.81
C VAL A 57 -1.19 -3.97 -8.59
N TYR A 58 -1.50 -3.04 -9.49
CA TYR A 58 -2.72 -3.11 -10.30
C TYR A 58 -2.40 -3.79 -11.62
N MET A 59 -3.05 -4.92 -11.88
CA MET A 59 -2.91 -5.61 -13.16
C MET A 59 -4.11 -6.53 -13.37
N ASN A 60 -4.42 -6.82 -14.63
CA ASN A 60 -5.50 -7.74 -14.99
C ASN A 60 -6.83 -7.35 -14.36
N ASN A 61 -7.10 -6.05 -14.26
CA ASN A 61 -8.33 -5.50 -13.69
C ASN A 61 -8.49 -5.86 -12.21
N ASP A 62 -7.40 -6.12 -11.52
CA ASP A 62 -7.43 -6.43 -10.10
C ASP A 62 -6.30 -5.67 -9.40
N ALA A 63 -6.32 -5.69 -8.09
CA ALA A 63 -5.29 -5.09 -7.25
C ALA A 63 -4.71 -6.20 -6.38
N TYR A 64 -3.42 -6.45 -6.55
CA TYR A 64 -2.72 -7.49 -5.79
C TYR A 64 -1.91 -6.88 -4.68
N VAL A 65 -1.98 -7.50 -3.51
CA VAL A 65 -1.37 -6.96 -2.30
C VAL A 65 -0.14 -7.78 -1.94
N LEU A 66 0.97 -7.08 -1.75
CA LEU A 66 2.21 -7.65 -1.22
C LEU A 66 2.38 -7.09 0.18
N ASP A 67 2.32 -7.99 1.15
CA ASP A 67 2.26 -7.64 2.56
C ASP A 67 3.42 -8.30 3.29
N SER A 68 4.10 -7.55 4.14
CA SER A 68 5.23 -8.06 4.91
C SER A 68 4.83 -9.19 5.86
N LEU A 69 3.53 -9.31 6.15
CA LEU A 69 3.03 -10.35 7.05
C LEU A 69 2.77 -11.68 6.34
N SER A 70 2.95 -11.73 5.02
CA SER A 70 2.66 -12.93 4.26
C SER A 70 3.60 -13.02 3.06
N ASN A 71 3.93 -14.24 2.65
CA ASN A 71 4.71 -14.46 1.44
C ASN A 71 3.82 -14.61 0.21
N ALA A 72 2.51 -14.67 0.39
CA ALA A 72 1.58 -14.84 -0.71
C ALA A 72 1.22 -13.50 -1.33
N VAL A 73 1.09 -13.47 -2.66
CA VAL A 73 0.56 -12.32 -3.38
C VAL A 73 -0.91 -12.63 -3.62
N LEU A 74 -1.77 -11.84 -3.01
CA LEU A 74 -3.21 -12.12 -3.02
C LEU A 74 -3.98 -10.90 -3.49
N SER A 75 -5.15 -11.16 -4.08
CA SER A 75 -6.06 -10.08 -4.49
C SER A 75 -6.51 -9.27 -3.28
N HIS A 76 -6.74 -7.97 -3.51
CA HIS A 76 -7.21 -7.06 -2.45
C HIS A 76 -8.51 -7.54 -1.81
N THR A 77 -9.28 -8.36 -2.51
CA THR A 77 -10.54 -8.88 -1.98
C THR A 77 -10.33 -9.79 -0.78
N ARG A 78 -9.12 -10.28 -0.58
CA ARG A 78 -8.76 -11.13 0.56
C ARG A 78 -8.41 -10.33 1.81
N PHE A 79 -8.45 -9.00 1.72
CA PHE A 79 -8.02 -8.11 2.81
C PHE A 79 -9.14 -7.16 3.22
N SER A 80 -10.34 -7.70 3.42
CA SER A 80 -11.48 -6.88 3.79
C SER A 80 -11.31 -6.15 5.12
N HIS A 81 -10.38 -6.62 5.96
CA HIS A 81 -10.08 -5.99 7.23
C HIS A 81 -9.11 -4.80 7.11
N TYR A 82 -8.59 -4.54 5.92
CA TYR A 82 -7.72 -3.38 5.66
C TYR A 82 -8.56 -2.23 5.14
N SER A 83 -8.56 -1.13 5.87
CA SER A 83 -9.26 0.09 5.46
C SER A 83 -8.24 1.07 4.92
N PRO A 84 -8.22 1.34 3.60
CA PRO A 84 -7.23 2.24 3.03
C PRO A 84 -7.39 3.66 3.57
N GLN A 85 -6.28 4.28 3.94
CA GLN A 85 -6.27 5.66 4.43
C GLN A 85 -5.73 6.61 3.37
N TYR A 86 -4.58 6.28 2.82
CA TYR A 86 -4.06 6.98 1.66
C TYR A 86 -3.03 6.09 0.96
N SER A 87 -2.67 6.49 -0.24
CA SER A 87 -1.68 5.77 -1.02
C SER A 87 -0.72 6.73 -1.69
N VAL A 88 0.44 6.23 -2.09
CA VAL A 88 1.50 7.05 -2.65
C VAL A 88 2.35 6.22 -3.61
N ASN A 89 2.84 6.89 -4.65
CA ASN A 89 3.94 6.38 -5.46
C ASN A 89 4.77 7.58 -5.94
N GLU A 90 5.66 7.38 -6.90
CA GLU A 90 6.53 8.45 -7.39
C GLU A 90 5.75 9.57 -8.08
N PHE A 91 4.52 9.31 -8.49
CA PHE A 91 3.77 10.22 -9.35
C PHE A 91 2.65 10.96 -8.62
N GLY A 92 2.32 10.55 -7.41
CA GLY A 92 1.24 11.22 -6.70
C GLY A 92 0.95 10.65 -5.35
N ARG A 93 -0.06 11.25 -4.74
CA ARG A 93 -0.51 10.91 -3.41
C ARG A 93 -2.03 11.02 -3.40
N TRP A 94 -2.70 10.01 -2.91
CA TRP A 94 -4.16 9.93 -2.96
C TRP A 94 -4.73 9.65 -1.59
N ALA A 95 -5.72 10.43 -1.18
CA ALA A 95 -6.46 10.19 0.05
C ALA A 95 -7.63 9.25 -0.26
N HIS A 96 -7.88 8.31 0.64
CA HIS A 96 -9.00 7.38 0.53
C HIS A 96 -10.02 7.76 1.59
N LEU A 97 -11.16 8.26 1.15
CA LEU A 97 -12.18 8.76 2.07
C LEU A 97 -13.04 7.60 2.54
N LYS A 98 -13.04 7.40 3.85
CA LYS A 98 -13.78 6.32 4.46
C LYS A 98 -15.28 6.48 4.21
N GLY A 99 -15.92 5.36 3.91
CA GLY A 99 -17.36 5.34 3.69
C GLY A 99 -17.81 5.85 2.34
N ARG A 100 -16.87 6.27 1.50
CA ARG A 100 -17.19 6.74 0.17
C ARG A 100 -16.83 5.71 -0.86
N LYS A 101 -17.68 5.57 -1.85
CA LYS A 101 -17.36 4.76 -3.00
C LYS A 101 -16.56 5.59 -3.97
N LEU A 102 -15.46 5.06 -4.41
CA LEU A 102 -14.65 5.71 -5.44
C LEU A 102 -15.20 5.32 -6.80
N LYS A 103 -15.42 6.32 -7.60
CA LYS A 103 -15.98 6.11 -8.94
C LYS A 103 -14.88 5.83 -9.94
#